data_4d47f9a8f53a6d00af33cd2244eb6f9b
#
_entry.id   4d47f9a8f53a6d00af33cd2244eb6f9b
#
_cell.length_a   1.000
_cell.length_b   1.000
_cell.length_c   1.000
_cell.angle_alpha   90.00
_cell.angle_beta   90.00
_cell.angle_gamma   90.00
#
_symmetry.space_group_name_H-M   'P 1'
#
loop_
_entity.id
_entity.type
_entity.pdbx_description
1 polymer ?
#
loop_
_entity_poly.entity_id
_entity_poly.type
_entity_poly.pdbx_seq_one_letter_code
_entity_poly.pdbx_strand_id
1 'polypeptide(L)'
;MELILQQSVWIQWALMLTLGCLYGGLIGLIPSAGPGKAVILLYSVIAFFDVAGGEYLFVLFSIATVVSCSIGDSFAGVLIGIPGASGAAATMVDGFPLAKKGKASYALSSAIFCSTINGLLFGAIGFSLFPFYKEIGGVIGIPEIVGLIFTSFALISVVTTKHTIRSLTAIFVGCCLATIGYGPDGMGLARNTLGWEYLEDGISLLVLGVGLFALPELIQVLKEKTECVYIDKKLHNEQTWQGIVSVWKHKWLALMGGIIGWITGL
;
A
#
# COMPACT_ATOMS: atom_id res chain seq x y z
N MET A 1 28.36 15.52 29.42
CA MET A 1 27.59 14.26 29.54
C MET A 1 26.27 14.34 28.77
N GLU A 2 25.49 15.41 28.91
CA GLU A 2 24.25 15.59 28.14
C GLU A 2 24.44 15.63 26.62
N LEU A 3 25.46 16.32 26.11
CA LEU A 3 25.78 16.34 24.67
C LEU A 3 26.10 14.98 24.09
N ILE A 4 26.78 14.11 24.82
CA ILE A 4 27.11 12.73 24.38
C ILE A 4 25.85 11.86 24.41
N LEU A 5 24.98 12.01 25.41
CA LEU A 5 23.70 11.32 25.47
C LEU A 5 22.77 11.77 24.32
N GLN A 6 22.74 13.06 24.02
CA GLN A 6 21.95 13.60 22.93
C GLN A 6 22.46 13.11 21.56
N GLN A 7 23.77 13.00 21.38
CA GLN A 7 24.36 12.47 20.14
C GLN A 7 24.06 10.98 19.98
N SER A 8 24.02 10.20 21.05
CA SER A 8 23.62 8.78 20.99
C SER A 8 22.15 8.61 20.58
N VAL A 9 21.25 9.49 20.98
CA VAL A 9 19.83 9.45 20.62
C VAL A 9 19.65 9.69 19.12
N TRP A 10 20.32 10.67 18.53
CA TRP A 10 20.23 10.93 17.08
C TRP A 10 20.73 9.75 16.24
N ILE A 11 21.78 9.09 16.70
CA ILE A 11 22.31 7.88 16.02
C ILE A 11 21.30 6.75 16.10
N GLN A 12 20.66 6.54 17.25
CA GLN A 12 19.62 5.52 17.43
C GLN A 12 18.42 5.79 16.51
N TRP A 13 17.95 7.04 16.41
CA TRP A 13 16.87 7.42 15.52
C TRP A 13 17.21 7.18 14.05
N ALA A 14 18.38 7.62 13.62
CA ALA A 14 18.84 7.40 12.24
C ALA A 14 18.94 5.90 11.91
N LEU A 15 19.42 5.10 12.87
CA LEU A 15 19.55 3.66 12.71
C LEU A 15 18.18 2.98 12.61
N MET A 16 17.20 3.35 13.46
CA MET A 16 15.85 2.82 13.42
C MET A 16 15.11 3.22 12.13
N LEU A 17 15.27 4.46 11.68
CA LEU A 17 14.70 4.89 10.41
C LEU A 17 15.29 4.13 9.22
N THR A 18 16.61 3.94 9.17
CA THR A 18 17.27 3.21 8.08
C THR A 18 16.89 1.73 8.08
N LEU A 19 16.89 1.08 9.23
CA LEU A 19 16.48 -0.32 9.37
C LEU A 19 14.99 -0.50 9.01
N GLY A 20 14.13 0.41 9.46
CA GLY A 20 12.71 0.41 9.10
C GLY A 20 12.48 0.59 7.60
N CYS A 21 13.24 1.47 6.96
CA CYS A 21 13.19 1.63 5.50
C CYS A 21 13.62 0.37 4.74
N LEU A 22 14.70 -0.27 5.17
CA LEU A 22 15.18 -1.52 4.54
C LEU A 22 14.16 -2.66 4.73
N TYR A 23 13.71 -2.85 5.97
CA TYR A 23 12.73 -3.88 6.30
C TYR A 23 11.41 -3.67 5.54
N GLY A 24 10.84 -2.46 5.61
CA GLY A 24 9.60 -2.12 4.91
C GLY A 24 9.71 -2.28 3.40
N GLY A 25 10.82 -1.84 2.81
CA GLY A 25 11.07 -2.01 1.38
C GLY A 25 11.11 -3.48 0.95
N LEU A 26 11.77 -4.34 1.75
CA LEU A 26 11.81 -5.78 1.49
C LEU A 26 10.44 -6.44 1.63
N ILE A 27 9.71 -6.14 2.70
CA ILE A 27 8.36 -6.69 2.92
C ILE A 27 7.37 -6.20 1.86
N GLY A 28 7.48 -4.94 1.41
CA GLY A 28 6.63 -4.40 0.35
C GLY A 28 6.82 -5.09 -1.00
N LEU A 29 7.98 -5.70 -1.26
CA LEU A 29 8.18 -6.53 -2.45
C LEU A 29 7.42 -7.86 -2.40
N ILE A 30 7.01 -8.29 -1.20
CA ILE A 30 6.26 -9.53 -1.03
C ILE A 30 4.77 -9.26 -1.33
N PRO A 31 4.20 -9.90 -2.35
CA PRO A 31 2.81 -9.70 -2.72
C PRO A 31 1.87 -9.91 -1.53
N SER A 32 0.94 -8.97 -1.33
CA SER A 32 -0.08 -9.05 -0.28
C SER A 32 0.44 -8.98 1.18
N ALA A 33 1.74 -8.72 1.41
CA ALA A 33 2.24 -8.52 2.76
C ALA A 33 1.67 -7.25 3.40
N GLY A 34 1.72 -6.15 2.69
CA GLY A 34 1.18 -4.86 3.11
C GLY A 34 1.84 -4.27 4.38
N PRO A 35 1.73 -2.95 4.59
CA PRO A 35 2.41 -2.29 5.69
C PRO A 35 1.88 -2.71 7.08
N GLY A 36 0.58 -2.99 7.21
CA GLY A 36 0.01 -3.42 8.49
C GLY A 36 0.58 -4.74 8.98
N LYS A 37 0.69 -5.74 8.11
CA LYS A 37 1.29 -7.04 8.46
C LYS A 37 2.77 -6.90 8.77
N ALA A 38 3.50 -6.03 8.05
CA ALA A 38 4.91 -5.77 8.33
C ALA A 38 5.13 -5.27 9.77
N VAL A 39 4.29 -4.34 10.22
CA VAL A 39 4.36 -3.81 11.60
C VAL A 39 3.98 -4.86 12.64
N ILE A 40 2.93 -5.65 12.39
CA ILE A 40 2.49 -6.72 13.31
C ILE A 40 3.58 -7.78 13.48
N LEU A 41 4.20 -8.23 12.38
CA LEU A 41 5.30 -9.19 12.45
C LEU A 41 6.47 -8.67 13.28
N LEU A 42 6.83 -7.39 13.10
CA LEU A 42 7.88 -6.78 13.88
C LEU A 42 7.50 -6.64 15.35
N TYR A 43 6.27 -6.22 15.64
CA TYR A 43 5.79 -6.10 17.02
C TYR A 43 5.92 -7.43 17.76
N SER A 44 5.56 -8.54 17.13
CA SER A 44 5.69 -9.88 17.70
C SER A 44 7.15 -10.22 18.02
N VAL A 45 8.11 -9.82 17.18
CA VAL A 45 9.54 -10.04 17.43
C VAL A 45 10.05 -9.17 18.58
N ILE A 46 9.69 -7.88 18.60
CA ILE A 46 10.13 -6.94 19.65
C ILE A 46 9.53 -7.30 21.01
N ALA A 47 8.26 -7.69 21.05
CA ALA A 47 7.61 -8.15 22.26
C ALA A 47 8.28 -9.38 22.86
N PHE A 48 8.86 -10.26 22.02
CA PHE A 48 9.60 -11.44 22.46
C PHE A 48 10.94 -11.08 23.11
N PHE A 49 11.61 -10.01 22.66
CA PHE A 49 12.92 -9.61 23.17
C PHE A 49 12.90 -8.64 24.36
N ASP A 50 11.73 -8.23 24.83
CA ASP A 50 11.52 -7.34 25.99
C ASP A 50 12.50 -6.15 26.04
N VAL A 51 12.56 -5.39 24.94
CA VAL A 51 13.47 -4.24 24.82
C VAL A 51 12.97 -3.07 25.64
N ALA A 52 13.47 -2.94 26.85
CA ALA A 52 13.15 -1.86 27.78
C ALA A 52 13.46 -0.48 27.15
N GLY A 53 12.49 0.44 27.16
CA GLY A 53 12.63 1.80 26.62
C GLY A 53 12.47 1.91 25.11
N GLY A 54 12.07 0.83 24.44
CA GLY A 54 11.97 0.75 22.97
C GLY A 54 10.72 1.37 22.34
N GLU A 55 9.75 1.89 23.10
CA GLU A 55 8.47 2.36 22.56
C GLU A 55 8.64 3.45 21.48
N TYR A 56 9.42 4.47 21.73
CA TYR A 56 9.67 5.54 20.77
C TYR A 56 10.49 5.06 19.56
N LEU A 57 11.45 4.18 19.77
CA LEU A 57 12.26 3.60 18.71
C LEU A 57 11.42 2.68 17.84
N PHE A 58 10.48 1.94 18.43
CA PHE A 58 9.52 1.12 17.72
C PHE A 58 8.58 1.96 16.85
N VAL A 59 8.08 3.09 17.35
CA VAL A 59 7.24 4.00 16.58
C VAL A 59 8.00 4.54 15.37
N LEU A 60 9.23 5.01 15.54
CA LEU A 60 10.07 5.50 14.45
C LEU A 60 10.32 4.41 13.39
N PHE A 61 10.66 3.21 13.83
CA PHE A 61 10.85 2.08 12.95
C PHE A 61 9.56 1.73 12.20
N SER A 62 8.42 1.71 12.89
CA SER A 62 7.12 1.40 12.30
C SER A 62 6.71 2.42 11.24
N ILE A 63 6.89 3.71 11.49
CA ILE A 63 6.62 4.78 10.52
C ILE A 63 7.48 4.58 9.27
N ALA A 64 8.80 4.37 9.45
CA ALA A 64 9.70 4.13 8.33
C ALA A 64 9.33 2.87 7.55
N THR A 65 8.93 1.81 8.23
CA THR A 65 8.46 0.55 7.63
C THR A 65 7.21 0.76 6.78
N VAL A 66 6.20 1.46 7.30
CA VAL A 66 4.94 1.72 6.58
C VAL A 66 5.20 2.51 5.30
N VAL A 67 5.98 3.59 5.39
CA VAL A 67 6.31 4.44 4.24
C VAL A 67 7.11 3.67 3.18
N SER A 68 8.14 2.94 3.60
CA SER A 68 8.99 2.19 2.68
C SER A 68 8.28 0.98 2.06
N CYS A 69 7.39 0.32 2.80
CA CYS A 69 6.56 -0.77 2.31
C CYS A 69 5.69 -0.32 1.13
N SER A 70 5.11 0.88 1.18
CA SER A 70 4.31 1.43 0.09
C SER A 70 5.11 1.65 -1.20
N ILE A 71 6.42 1.93 -1.08
CA ILE A 71 7.32 1.98 -2.24
C ILE A 71 7.54 0.57 -2.79
N GLY A 72 7.85 -0.40 -1.94
CA GLY A 72 8.01 -1.81 -2.31
C GLY A 72 6.77 -2.39 -3.02
N ASP A 73 5.58 -2.09 -2.50
CA ASP A 73 4.29 -2.45 -3.10
C ASP A 73 4.15 -1.95 -4.54
N SER A 74 4.61 -0.72 -4.79
CA SER A 74 4.58 -0.12 -6.14
C SER A 74 5.52 -0.85 -7.10
N PHE A 75 6.70 -1.30 -6.64
CA PHE A 75 7.60 -2.12 -7.43
C PHE A 75 6.96 -3.46 -7.79
N ALA A 76 6.38 -4.17 -6.82
CA ALA A 76 5.70 -5.44 -7.07
C ALA A 76 4.54 -5.27 -8.06
N GLY A 77 3.69 -4.25 -7.87
CA GLY A 77 2.56 -3.95 -8.75
C GLY A 77 2.98 -3.63 -10.18
N VAL A 78 3.99 -2.79 -10.37
CA VAL A 78 4.41 -2.34 -11.71
C VAL A 78 5.24 -3.39 -12.43
N LEU A 79 6.14 -4.11 -11.75
CA LEU A 79 7.07 -5.04 -12.42
C LEU A 79 6.51 -6.45 -12.56
N ILE A 80 5.76 -6.91 -11.55
CA ILE A 80 5.28 -8.29 -11.48
C ILE A 80 3.80 -8.37 -11.84
N GLY A 81 3.05 -7.26 -11.74
CA GLY A 81 1.61 -7.26 -11.96
C GLY A 81 0.82 -7.86 -10.80
N ILE A 82 1.40 -7.90 -9.59
CA ILE A 82 0.76 -8.40 -8.38
C ILE A 82 0.84 -7.29 -7.33
N PRO A 83 -0.28 -6.74 -6.88
CA PRO A 83 -0.23 -5.66 -5.90
C PRO A 83 0.26 -6.17 -4.55
N GLY A 84 1.21 -5.48 -3.94
CA GLY A 84 1.69 -5.78 -2.59
C GLY A 84 0.64 -5.47 -1.53
N ALA A 85 -0.11 -4.39 -1.70
CA ALA A 85 -1.24 -4.01 -0.85
C ALA A 85 -2.42 -3.53 -1.72
N SER A 86 -3.60 -3.40 -1.11
CA SER A 86 -4.81 -2.92 -1.81
C SER A 86 -4.62 -1.54 -2.46
N GLY A 87 -3.83 -0.65 -1.83
CA GLY A 87 -3.50 0.66 -2.39
C GLY A 87 -2.65 0.61 -3.66
N ALA A 88 -1.80 -0.40 -3.83
CA ALA A 88 -0.97 -0.59 -5.02
C ALA A 88 -1.75 -1.14 -6.23
N ALA A 89 -2.98 -1.63 -6.04
CA ALA A 89 -3.79 -2.17 -7.13
C ALA A 89 -4.07 -1.14 -8.23
N ALA A 90 -4.33 0.12 -7.87
CA ALA A 90 -4.53 1.19 -8.84
C ALA A 90 -3.25 1.49 -9.65
N THR A 91 -2.10 1.50 -9.00
CA THR A 91 -0.80 1.70 -9.67
C THR A 91 -0.47 0.56 -10.62
N MET A 92 -0.87 -0.67 -10.28
CA MET A 92 -0.68 -1.85 -11.13
C MET A 92 -1.47 -1.76 -12.43
N VAL A 93 -2.73 -1.30 -12.39
CA VAL A 93 -3.62 -1.26 -13.56
C VAL A 93 -3.01 -0.50 -14.75
N ASP A 94 -2.34 0.62 -14.48
CA ASP A 94 -1.70 1.44 -15.51
C ASP A 94 -0.20 1.18 -15.62
N GLY A 95 0.47 0.89 -14.50
CA GLY A 95 1.91 0.73 -14.43
C GLY A 95 2.41 -0.57 -15.06
N PHE A 96 1.72 -1.69 -14.82
CA PHE A 96 2.13 -2.97 -15.36
C PHE A 96 2.05 -3.07 -16.90
N PRO A 97 0.99 -2.59 -17.58
CA PRO A 97 0.98 -2.51 -19.04
C PRO A 97 2.08 -1.61 -19.61
N LEU A 98 2.48 -0.55 -18.89
CA LEU A 98 3.62 0.28 -19.28
C LEU A 98 4.94 -0.49 -19.14
N ALA A 99 5.10 -1.25 -18.06
CA ALA A 99 6.28 -2.10 -17.86
C ALA A 99 6.42 -3.16 -18.96
N LYS A 100 5.32 -3.82 -19.35
CA LYS A 100 5.30 -4.76 -20.48
C LYS A 100 5.72 -4.11 -21.82
N LYS A 101 5.50 -2.81 -21.99
CA LYS A 101 5.95 -2.03 -23.17
C LYS A 101 7.40 -1.54 -23.04
N GLY A 102 8.17 -2.01 -22.05
CA GLY A 102 9.54 -1.59 -21.80
C GLY A 102 9.67 -0.21 -21.13
N LYS A 103 8.59 0.35 -20.59
CA LYS A 103 8.56 1.66 -19.90
C LYS A 103 8.41 1.55 -18.38
N ALA A 104 8.99 0.51 -17.79
CA ALA A 104 8.92 0.26 -16.35
C ALA A 104 9.51 1.40 -15.54
N SER A 105 10.67 1.92 -15.94
CA SER A 105 11.35 3.02 -15.25
C SER A 105 10.54 4.32 -15.25
N TYR A 106 9.84 4.60 -16.35
CA TYR A 106 8.92 5.72 -16.44
C TYR A 106 7.74 5.57 -15.47
N ALA A 107 7.11 4.40 -15.43
CA ALA A 107 5.96 4.14 -14.56
C ALA A 107 6.36 4.24 -13.07
N LEU A 108 7.47 3.59 -12.67
CA LEU A 108 7.96 3.61 -11.30
C LEU A 108 8.38 5.01 -10.86
N SER A 109 9.15 5.72 -11.67
CA SER A 109 9.62 7.07 -11.32
C SER A 109 8.46 8.06 -11.20
N SER A 110 7.45 7.97 -12.06
CA SER A 110 6.27 8.83 -11.95
C SER A 110 5.46 8.53 -10.69
N ALA A 111 5.24 7.25 -10.37
CA ALA A 111 4.51 6.86 -9.17
C ALA A 111 5.24 7.27 -7.88
N ILE A 112 6.53 6.95 -7.76
CA ILE A 112 7.34 7.27 -6.57
C ILE A 112 7.46 8.78 -6.40
N PHE A 113 7.77 9.52 -7.46
CA PHE A 113 7.92 10.98 -7.39
C PHE A 113 6.61 11.66 -7.01
N CYS A 114 5.48 11.25 -7.60
CA CYS A 114 4.16 11.74 -7.24
C CYS A 114 3.84 11.46 -5.76
N SER A 115 4.08 10.25 -5.28
CA SER A 115 3.86 9.86 -3.88
C SER A 115 4.76 10.63 -2.92
N THR A 116 6.03 10.86 -3.29
CA THR A 116 6.97 11.60 -2.44
C THR A 116 6.55 13.06 -2.26
N ILE A 117 6.22 13.74 -3.36
CA ILE A 117 5.78 15.14 -3.28
C ILE A 117 4.49 15.28 -2.48
N ASN A 118 3.50 14.45 -2.77
CA ASN A 118 2.23 14.50 -2.05
C ASN A 118 2.39 14.07 -0.59
N GLY A 119 3.21 13.07 -0.30
CA GLY A 119 3.53 12.65 1.06
C GLY A 119 4.18 13.76 1.88
N LEU A 120 5.13 14.50 1.32
CA LEU A 120 5.75 15.65 1.98
C LEU A 120 4.76 16.80 2.17
N LEU A 121 4.00 17.15 1.13
CA LEU A 121 3.06 18.26 1.18
C LEU A 121 1.92 18.01 2.18
N PHE A 122 1.21 16.90 2.00
CA PHE A 122 0.06 16.56 2.83
C PHE A 122 0.45 16.03 4.20
N GLY A 123 1.63 15.43 4.33
CA GLY A 123 2.22 15.09 5.62
C GLY A 123 2.51 16.33 6.46
N ALA A 124 3.07 17.39 5.87
CA ALA A 124 3.29 18.67 6.55
C ALA A 124 1.97 19.34 6.96
N ILE A 125 0.97 19.32 6.07
CA ILE A 125 -0.38 19.82 6.37
C ILE A 125 -1.01 19.01 7.51
N GLY A 126 -0.98 17.67 7.43
CA GLY A 126 -1.51 16.78 8.44
C GLY A 126 -0.85 16.99 9.81
N PHE A 127 0.47 17.13 9.85
CA PHE A 127 1.19 17.45 11.08
C PHE A 127 0.76 18.81 11.67
N SER A 128 0.56 19.82 10.84
CA SER A 128 0.09 21.15 11.29
C SER A 128 -1.35 21.11 11.82
N LEU A 129 -2.19 20.22 11.31
CA LEU A 129 -3.58 20.04 11.73
C LEU A 129 -3.74 19.03 12.88
N PHE A 130 -2.65 18.38 13.32
CA PHE A 130 -2.67 17.37 14.37
C PHE A 130 -3.44 17.80 15.65
N PRO A 131 -3.34 19.04 16.15
CA PRO A 131 -4.12 19.47 17.33
C PRO A 131 -5.63 19.40 17.13
N PHE A 132 -6.11 19.55 15.88
CA PHE A 132 -7.53 19.56 15.54
C PHE A 132 -8.12 18.16 15.29
N TYR A 133 -7.29 17.12 15.16
CA TYR A 133 -7.77 15.75 14.88
C TYR A 133 -8.66 15.19 15.97
N LYS A 134 -8.46 15.57 17.25
CA LYS A 134 -9.34 15.16 18.34
C LYS A 134 -10.76 15.68 18.17
N GLU A 135 -10.91 16.90 17.68
CA GLU A 135 -12.22 17.53 17.45
C GLU A 135 -12.90 16.91 16.21
N ILE A 136 -12.15 16.70 15.12
CA ILE A 136 -12.64 16.08 13.90
C ILE A 136 -13.01 14.61 14.14
N GLY A 137 -12.18 13.84 14.84
CA GLY A 137 -12.44 12.43 15.14
C GLY A 137 -13.69 12.21 16.01
N GLY A 138 -14.07 13.19 16.84
CA GLY A 138 -15.30 13.13 17.62
C GLY A 138 -16.59 13.33 16.80
N VAL A 139 -16.48 13.87 15.58
CA VAL A 139 -17.61 14.12 14.68
C VAL A 139 -17.87 12.94 13.73
N ILE A 140 -16.83 12.17 13.41
CA ILE A 140 -16.95 11.03 12.49
C ILE A 140 -17.42 9.79 13.27
N GLY A 141 -18.66 9.43 13.09
CA GLY A 141 -19.26 8.23 13.67
C GLY A 141 -19.36 7.06 12.68
N ILE A 142 -19.95 5.97 13.13
CA ILE A 142 -20.16 4.77 12.31
C ILE A 142 -20.97 5.07 11.03
N PRO A 143 -22.06 5.89 11.07
CA PRO A 143 -22.83 6.20 9.88
C PRO A 143 -22.01 6.90 8.78
N GLU A 144 -21.13 7.83 9.16
CA GLU A 144 -20.27 8.56 8.24
C GLU A 144 -19.27 7.64 7.56
N ILE A 145 -18.69 6.70 8.32
CA ILE A 145 -17.77 5.67 7.78
C ILE A 145 -18.51 4.80 6.76
N VAL A 146 -19.73 4.35 7.08
CA VAL A 146 -20.54 3.56 6.14
C VAL A 146 -20.83 4.35 4.87
N GLY A 147 -21.18 5.64 4.99
CA GLY A 147 -21.38 6.53 3.85
C GLY A 147 -20.12 6.66 2.96
N LEU A 148 -18.94 6.79 3.58
CA LEU A 148 -17.66 6.84 2.86
C LEU A 148 -17.36 5.53 2.12
N ILE A 149 -17.65 4.38 2.71
CA ILE A 149 -17.48 3.06 2.07
C ILE A 149 -18.36 2.94 0.82
N PHE A 150 -19.65 3.28 0.91
CA PHE A 150 -20.54 3.25 -0.24
C PHE A 150 -20.13 4.23 -1.34
N THR A 151 -19.68 5.43 -0.96
CA THR A 151 -19.16 6.42 -1.91
C THR A 151 -17.90 5.90 -2.62
N SER A 152 -16.99 5.25 -1.89
CA SER A 152 -15.80 4.65 -2.44
C SER A 152 -16.13 3.54 -3.44
N PHE A 153 -17.08 2.67 -3.12
CA PHE A 153 -17.55 1.62 -4.04
C PHE A 153 -18.17 2.19 -5.31
N ALA A 154 -18.97 3.25 -5.18
CA ALA A 154 -19.54 3.94 -6.34
C ALA A 154 -18.47 4.55 -7.23
N LEU A 155 -17.47 5.23 -6.65
CA LEU A 155 -16.34 5.80 -7.38
C LEU A 155 -15.52 4.73 -8.09
N ILE A 156 -15.16 3.66 -7.40
CA ILE A 156 -14.42 2.52 -7.99
C ILE A 156 -15.21 1.93 -9.16
N SER A 157 -16.52 1.75 -9.00
CA SER A 157 -17.38 1.20 -10.05
C SER A 157 -17.41 2.06 -11.32
N VAL A 158 -17.37 3.39 -11.18
CA VAL A 158 -17.38 4.33 -12.30
C VAL A 158 -16.01 4.42 -12.98
N VAL A 159 -14.93 4.43 -12.18
CA VAL A 159 -13.55 4.65 -12.69
C VAL A 159 -12.96 3.39 -13.33
N THR A 160 -13.23 2.21 -12.76
CA THR A 160 -12.50 0.98 -13.11
C THR A 160 -12.90 0.37 -14.44
N THR A 161 -14.14 0.50 -14.88
CA THR A 161 -14.59 -0.13 -16.14
C THR A 161 -15.58 0.73 -16.92
N LYS A 162 -15.59 0.53 -18.25
CA LYS A 162 -16.67 1.04 -19.11
C LYS A 162 -18.04 0.35 -18.84
N HIS A 163 -18.04 -0.71 -18.04
CA HIS A 163 -19.23 -1.51 -17.71
C HIS A 163 -19.50 -1.50 -16.21
N THR A 164 -20.22 -0.50 -15.74
CA THR A 164 -20.57 -0.28 -14.33
C THR A 164 -21.19 -1.51 -13.66
N ILE A 165 -22.04 -2.27 -14.37
CA ILE A 165 -22.67 -3.49 -13.83
C ILE A 165 -21.62 -4.56 -13.49
N ARG A 166 -20.60 -4.76 -14.31
CA ARG A 166 -19.52 -5.73 -14.01
C ARG A 166 -18.71 -5.32 -12.80
N SER A 167 -18.45 -4.02 -12.64
CA SER A 167 -17.75 -3.51 -11.45
C SER A 167 -18.56 -3.71 -10.19
N LEU A 168 -19.86 -3.41 -10.22
CA LEU A 168 -20.75 -3.62 -9.09
C LEU A 168 -20.85 -5.09 -8.71
N THR A 169 -20.96 -6.00 -9.68
CA THR A 169 -20.97 -7.44 -9.39
C THR A 169 -19.65 -7.90 -8.79
N ALA A 170 -18.51 -7.40 -9.26
CA ALA A 170 -17.20 -7.72 -8.68
C ALA A 170 -17.08 -7.21 -7.23
N ILE A 171 -17.53 -5.98 -6.96
CA ILE A 171 -17.57 -5.42 -5.61
C ILE A 171 -18.45 -6.28 -4.70
N PHE A 172 -19.65 -6.64 -5.16
CA PHE A 172 -20.56 -7.49 -4.39
C PHE A 172 -19.95 -8.85 -4.06
N VAL A 173 -19.32 -9.50 -5.03
CA VAL A 173 -18.61 -10.78 -4.82
C VAL A 173 -17.48 -10.60 -3.81
N GLY A 174 -16.70 -9.52 -3.93
CA GLY A 174 -15.64 -9.18 -2.97
C GLY A 174 -16.17 -8.99 -1.54
N CYS A 175 -17.29 -8.28 -1.39
CA CYS A 175 -17.97 -8.11 -0.10
C CYS A 175 -18.44 -9.46 0.47
N CYS A 176 -19.02 -10.33 -0.34
CA CYS A 176 -19.42 -11.68 0.09
C CYS A 176 -18.22 -12.50 0.57
N LEU A 177 -17.10 -12.48 -0.16
CA LEU A 177 -15.88 -13.15 0.26
C LEU A 177 -15.30 -12.58 1.56
N ALA A 178 -15.40 -11.28 1.78
CA ALA A 178 -14.94 -10.62 2.99
C ALA A 178 -15.78 -10.94 4.24
N THR A 179 -17.00 -11.50 4.07
CA THR A 179 -17.84 -11.92 5.21
C THR A 179 -17.55 -13.35 5.68
N ILE A 180 -16.63 -14.06 5.04
CA ILE A 180 -16.24 -15.41 5.43
C ILE A 180 -15.26 -15.36 6.59
N GLY A 181 -15.50 -16.14 7.64
CA GLY A 181 -14.63 -16.24 8.81
C GLY A 181 -15.11 -15.45 10.03
N TYR A 182 -14.21 -15.27 11.00
CA TYR A 182 -14.48 -14.48 12.20
C TYR A 182 -14.73 -13.01 11.88
N GLY A 183 -15.57 -12.37 12.70
CA GLY A 183 -15.73 -10.91 12.62
C GLY A 183 -14.45 -10.16 13.00
N PRO A 184 -14.38 -8.84 12.72
CA PRO A 184 -13.21 -8.00 13.05
C PRO A 184 -12.84 -8.03 14.54
N ASP A 185 -13.82 -8.31 15.39
CA ASP A 185 -13.65 -8.34 16.85
C ASP A 185 -13.02 -9.66 17.34
N GLY A 186 -12.82 -10.64 16.45
CA GLY A 186 -12.31 -11.96 16.81
C GLY A 186 -13.20 -12.74 17.79
N MET A 187 -14.34 -12.15 18.16
CA MET A 187 -15.30 -12.73 19.09
C MET A 187 -16.55 -13.19 18.35
N GLY A 188 -16.97 -14.41 18.60
CA GLY A 188 -18.19 -14.95 18.06
C GLY A 188 -18.00 -16.20 17.20
N LEU A 189 -19.09 -16.65 16.58
CA LEU A 189 -19.07 -17.78 15.66
C LEU A 189 -18.54 -17.33 14.29
N ALA A 190 -17.69 -18.15 13.69
CA ALA A 190 -17.25 -17.94 12.32
C ALA A 190 -18.44 -17.92 11.37
N ARG A 191 -18.48 -16.94 10.46
CA ARG A 191 -19.60 -16.70 9.54
C ARG A 191 -19.30 -17.31 8.18
N ASN A 192 -20.32 -17.86 7.53
CA ASN A 192 -20.27 -18.35 6.14
C ASN A 192 -19.15 -19.37 5.84
N THR A 193 -18.74 -20.15 6.84
CA THR A 193 -17.66 -21.15 6.71
C THR A 193 -18.13 -22.47 6.11
N LEU A 194 -19.44 -22.67 5.93
CA LEU A 194 -20.04 -23.92 5.45
C LEU A 194 -19.60 -25.16 6.26
N GLY A 195 -19.17 -24.96 7.51
CA GLY A 195 -18.66 -26.02 8.38
C GLY A 195 -17.20 -26.45 8.11
N TRP A 196 -16.46 -25.68 7.32
CA TRP A 196 -15.05 -25.94 7.04
C TRP A 196 -14.15 -25.13 7.97
N GLU A 197 -13.37 -25.81 8.80
CA GLU A 197 -12.43 -25.20 9.74
C GLU A 197 -11.41 -24.25 9.05
N TYR A 198 -10.98 -24.61 7.82
CA TYR A 198 -10.06 -23.78 7.03
C TYR A 198 -10.61 -22.39 6.64
N LEU A 199 -11.91 -22.20 6.71
CA LEU A 199 -12.56 -20.93 6.38
C LEU A 199 -12.87 -20.09 7.63
N GLU A 200 -12.57 -20.58 8.83
CA GLU A 200 -12.84 -19.87 10.09
C GLU A 200 -11.99 -18.59 10.19
N ASP A 201 -10.72 -18.65 9.79
CA ASP A 201 -9.82 -17.49 9.74
C ASP A 201 -10.08 -16.55 8.54
N GLY A 202 -11.11 -16.87 7.74
CA GLY A 202 -11.43 -16.13 6.53
C GLY A 202 -10.49 -16.45 5.36
N ILE A 203 -10.69 -15.73 4.24
CA ILE A 203 -9.84 -15.87 3.06
C ILE A 203 -8.71 -14.87 3.13
N SER A 204 -7.47 -15.35 3.24
CA SER A 204 -6.28 -14.50 3.29
C SER A 204 -6.17 -13.65 2.01
N LEU A 205 -5.89 -12.37 2.18
CA LEU A 205 -5.64 -11.43 1.07
C LEU A 205 -4.47 -11.91 0.18
N LEU A 206 -3.51 -12.64 0.74
CA LEU A 206 -2.41 -13.27 -0.01
C LEU A 206 -2.93 -14.32 -0.98
N VAL A 207 -3.81 -15.20 -0.52
CA VAL A 207 -4.42 -16.25 -1.35
C VAL A 207 -5.25 -15.64 -2.48
N LEU A 208 -6.05 -14.61 -2.16
CA LEU A 208 -6.81 -13.87 -3.17
C LEU A 208 -5.89 -13.15 -4.16
N GLY A 209 -4.84 -12.48 -3.67
CA GLY A 209 -3.89 -11.76 -4.52
C GLY A 209 -3.15 -12.70 -5.49
N VAL A 210 -2.64 -13.81 -4.99
CA VAL A 210 -1.97 -14.82 -5.82
C VAL A 210 -2.96 -15.47 -6.80
N GLY A 211 -4.16 -15.84 -6.33
CA GLY A 211 -5.16 -16.50 -7.16
C GLY A 211 -5.72 -15.62 -8.27
N LEU A 212 -6.02 -14.35 -7.96
CA LEU A 212 -6.67 -13.44 -8.92
C LEU A 212 -5.69 -12.72 -9.84
N PHE A 213 -4.44 -12.50 -9.43
CA PHE A 213 -3.47 -11.74 -10.21
C PHE A 213 -2.30 -12.61 -10.69
N ALA A 214 -1.64 -13.35 -9.80
CA ALA A 214 -0.44 -14.11 -10.17
C ALA A 214 -0.75 -15.30 -11.09
N LEU A 215 -1.79 -16.07 -10.79
CA LEU A 215 -2.14 -17.24 -11.61
C LEU A 215 -2.52 -16.88 -13.05
N PRO A 216 -3.42 -15.91 -13.32
CA PRO A 216 -3.74 -15.49 -14.68
C PRO A 216 -2.51 -14.99 -15.43
N GLU A 217 -1.65 -14.22 -14.77
CA GLU A 217 -0.43 -13.69 -15.39
C GLU A 217 0.56 -14.82 -15.73
N LEU A 218 0.74 -15.77 -14.83
CA LEU A 218 1.60 -16.95 -15.05
C LEU A 218 1.11 -17.76 -16.27
N ILE A 219 -0.21 -17.97 -16.38
CA ILE A 219 -0.82 -18.64 -17.54
C ILE A 219 -0.58 -17.86 -18.81
N GLN A 220 -0.66 -16.52 -18.77
CA GLN A 220 -0.42 -15.67 -19.91
C GLN A 220 1.05 -15.71 -20.36
N VAL A 221 2.00 -15.61 -19.42
CA VAL A 221 3.44 -15.71 -19.70
C VAL A 221 3.79 -17.07 -20.32
N LEU A 222 3.22 -18.15 -19.81
CA LEU A 222 3.43 -19.49 -20.37
C LEU A 222 2.89 -19.63 -21.81
N LYS A 223 1.80 -18.91 -22.14
CA LYS A 223 1.22 -18.92 -23.49
C LYS A 223 2.00 -18.04 -24.46
N GLU A 224 2.47 -16.87 -24.02
CA GLU A 224 3.00 -15.83 -24.91
C GLU A 224 4.52 -15.91 -25.14
N LYS A 225 5.26 -16.89 -24.58
CA LYS A 225 6.74 -16.97 -24.68
C LYS A 225 7.37 -15.57 -24.57
N THR A 226 7.11 -14.87 -23.47
CA THR A 226 7.55 -13.50 -23.27
C THR A 226 9.09 -13.46 -23.21
N GLU A 227 9.73 -12.78 -24.16
CA GLU A 227 11.16 -12.51 -24.09
C GLU A 227 11.43 -11.47 -23.00
N CYS A 228 12.47 -11.73 -22.19
CA CYS A 228 12.91 -10.74 -21.19
C CYS A 228 13.42 -9.49 -21.91
N VAL A 229 12.74 -8.37 -21.75
CA VAL A 229 13.21 -7.09 -22.32
C VAL A 229 14.41 -6.60 -21.49
N TYR A 230 15.59 -6.67 -22.07
CA TYR A 230 16.80 -6.08 -21.48
C TYR A 230 16.75 -4.56 -21.71
N ILE A 231 16.69 -3.76 -20.64
CA ILE A 231 16.68 -2.31 -20.74
C ILE A 231 18.08 -1.78 -20.56
N ASP A 232 18.60 -1.05 -21.56
CA ASP A 232 19.88 -0.36 -21.48
C ASP A 232 19.85 0.71 -20.38
N LYS A 233 20.97 0.86 -19.64
CA LYS A 233 21.13 1.86 -18.57
C LYS A 233 20.81 3.29 -19.03
N LYS A 234 21.17 3.64 -20.27
CA LYS A 234 20.91 4.97 -20.82
C LYS A 234 19.42 5.22 -21.00
N LEU A 235 18.72 4.25 -21.57
CA LEU A 235 17.26 4.31 -21.72
C LEU A 235 16.54 4.35 -20.37
N HIS A 236 17.06 3.66 -19.37
CA HIS A 236 16.55 3.69 -18.00
C HIS A 236 16.59 5.12 -17.40
N ASN A 237 17.72 5.81 -17.52
CA ASN A 237 17.85 7.18 -17.00
C ASN A 237 16.95 8.18 -17.72
N GLU A 238 16.83 8.07 -19.03
CA GLU A 238 15.93 8.93 -19.82
C GLU A 238 14.46 8.72 -19.44
N GLN A 239 14.02 7.47 -19.30
CA GLN A 239 12.66 7.13 -18.87
C GLN A 239 12.37 7.64 -17.46
N THR A 240 13.31 7.51 -16.54
CA THR A 240 13.18 8.00 -15.16
C THR A 240 12.95 9.51 -15.14
N TRP A 241 13.75 10.25 -15.90
CA TRP A 241 13.59 11.70 -16.01
C TRP A 241 12.26 12.11 -16.65
N GLN A 242 11.85 11.39 -17.72
CA GLN A 242 10.56 11.62 -18.36
C GLN A 242 9.39 11.38 -17.41
N GLY A 243 9.47 10.36 -16.55
CA GLY A 243 8.47 10.07 -15.53
C GLY A 243 8.32 11.24 -14.54
N ILE A 244 9.43 11.76 -14.03
CA ILE A 244 9.44 12.91 -13.12
C ILE A 244 8.83 14.15 -13.80
N VAL A 245 9.26 14.45 -15.01
CA VAL A 245 8.76 15.60 -15.79
C VAL A 245 7.26 15.45 -16.09
N SER A 246 6.79 14.23 -16.34
CA SER A 246 5.37 13.95 -16.58
C SER A 246 4.50 14.34 -15.37
N VAL A 247 4.93 14.01 -14.15
CA VAL A 247 4.21 14.40 -12.93
C VAL A 247 4.14 15.93 -12.81
N TRP A 248 5.23 16.61 -13.12
CA TRP A 248 5.26 18.07 -13.06
C TRP A 248 4.35 18.73 -14.10
N LYS A 249 4.28 18.16 -15.30
CA LYS A 249 3.32 18.60 -16.35
C LYS A 249 1.86 18.41 -15.92
N HIS A 250 1.57 17.33 -15.19
CA HIS A 250 0.22 17.01 -14.72
C HIS A 250 0.02 17.30 -13.23
N LYS A 251 0.67 18.34 -12.72
CA LYS A 251 0.67 18.70 -11.29
C LYS A 251 -0.72 18.79 -10.65
N TRP A 252 -1.74 19.25 -11.38
CA TRP A 252 -3.10 19.31 -10.88
C TRP A 252 -3.71 17.94 -10.61
N LEU A 253 -3.46 16.97 -11.49
CA LEU A 253 -3.88 15.57 -11.27
C LEU A 253 -3.14 14.95 -10.08
N ALA A 254 -1.84 15.22 -9.97
CA ALA A 254 -1.05 14.76 -8.84
C ALA A 254 -1.57 15.34 -7.51
N LEU A 255 -1.87 16.65 -7.45
CA LEU A 255 -2.44 17.30 -6.29
C LEU A 255 -3.84 16.75 -5.92
N MET A 256 -4.71 16.54 -6.91
CA MET A 256 -6.02 15.92 -6.67
C MET A 256 -5.88 14.53 -6.06
N GLY A 257 -4.97 13.70 -6.58
CA GLY A 257 -4.65 12.39 -5.99
C GLY A 257 -4.14 12.52 -4.56
N GLY A 258 -3.31 13.51 -4.26
CA GLY A 258 -2.82 13.81 -2.92
C GLY A 258 -3.92 14.21 -1.95
N ILE A 259 -4.85 15.10 -2.37
CA ILE A 259 -6.01 15.50 -1.56
C ILE A 259 -6.89 14.30 -1.23
N ILE A 260 -7.22 13.47 -2.24
CA ILE A 260 -8.05 12.27 -2.05
C ILE A 260 -7.33 11.31 -1.09
N GLY A 261 -6.03 11.05 -1.31
CA GLY A 261 -5.24 10.17 -0.45
C GLY A 261 -5.15 10.69 0.99
N TRP A 262 -5.05 12.00 1.19
CA TRP A 262 -5.02 12.60 2.52
C TRP A 262 -6.37 12.47 3.24
N ILE A 263 -7.49 12.76 2.55
CA ILE A 263 -8.83 12.63 3.12
C ILE A 263 -9.14 11.17 3.49
N THR A 264 -8.71 10.21 2.66
CA THR A 264 -8.94 8.78 2.93
C THR A 264 -8.01 8.21 4.00
N GLY A 265 -6.93 8.90 4.34
CA GLY A 265 -5.98 8.53 5.38
C GLY A 265 -6.26 9.16 6.75
N LEU A 266 -7.24 10.08 6.83
CA LEU A 266 -7.75 10.66 8.08
C LEU A 266 -8.71 9.70 8.79
#